data_42371c5b95b39c2522f5434cc1464d71
#
_entry.id   42371c5b95b39c2522f5434cc1464d71
#
_cell.length_a   1.000
_cell.length_b   1.000
_cell.length_c   1.000
_cell.angle_alpha   90.00
_cell.angle_beta   90.00
_cell.angle_gamma   90.00
#
_symmetry.space_group_name_H-M   'P 1'
#
loop_
_entity.id
_entity.type
_entity.pdbx_description
1 polymer ?
#
loop_
_entity_poly.entity_id
_entity_poly.type
_entity_poly.pdbx_seq_one_letter_code
_entity_poly.pdbx_strand_id
1 'polypeptide(L)'
;ASKITRFKQDFLDDLQSVFEHLVDLTEPICQAIDSAKADMTIFDSSGIEAFVTENNPKYANRIIKQLKAYAKSKGYDKSYDPYKAAYGAMPSYASANPEIKQLYINGHFCYVFKFGIVTNGLGIIRHISFYNKDFIVSHPDIVVEKKTDSPDEDKSVHDSKLLVPTLKDFFAKHPLINPKVFLGDAA
;
A
#
# COMPACT_ATOMS: atom_id res chain seq x y z
N ALA A 1 -4.44 2.30 -26.26
CA ALA A 1 -3.51 1.60 -25.34
C ALA A 1 -2.25 1.17 -26.10
N SER A 2 -1.06 1.29 -25.47
CA SER A 2 0.18 0.81 -26.06
C SER A 2 0.15 -0.74 -26.17
N LYS A 3 1.02 -1.33 -27.03
CA LYS A 3 1.16 -2.79 -27.13
C LYS A 3 1.52 -3.42 -25.77
N ILE A 4 2.35 -2.75 -24.98
CA ILE A 4 2.73 -3.17 -23.63
C ILE A 4 1.53 -3.18 -22.68
N THR A 5 0.65 -2.17 -22.76
CA THR A 5 -0.56 -2.12 -21.92
C THR A 5 -1.50 -3.27 -22.25
N ARG A 6 -1.73 -3.57 -23.53
CA ARG A 6 -2.55 -4.72 -23.94
C ARG A 6 -1.93 -6.03 -23.47
N PHE A 7 -0.64 -6.23 -23.70
CA PHE A 7 0.07 -7.43 -23.26
C PHE A 7 -0.12 -7.67 -21.75
N LYS A 8 0.05 -6.62 -20.93
CA LYS A 8 -0.18 -6.74 -19.47
C LYS A 8 -1.62 -7.10 -19.11
N GLN A 9 -2.61 -6.55 -19.84
CA GLN A 9 -4.02 -6.85 -19.59
C GLN A 9 -4.40 -8.26 -20.02
N ASP A 10 -3.89 -8.71 -21.17
CA ASP A 10 -4.23 -10.01 -21.75
C ASP A 10 -3.54 -11.19 -21.04
N PHE A 11 -2.36 -10.95 -20.41
CA PHE A 11 -1.52 -11.99 -19.81
C PHE A 11 -1.18 -11.73 -18.33
N LEU A 12 -2.04 -11.02 -17.60
CA LEU A 12 -1.77 -10.68 -16.20
C LEU A 12 -1.64 -11.94 -15.32
N ASP A 13 -2.55 -12.88 -15.48
CA ASP A 13 -2.55 -14.14 -14.71
C ASP A 13 -1.34 -15.02 -15.05
N ASP A 14 -0.98 -15.06 -16.33
CA ASP A 14 0.22 -15.78 -16.78
C ASP A 14 1.50 -15.16 -16.20
N LEU A 15 1.58 -13.81 -16.19
CA LEU A 15 2.71 -13.10 -15.57
C LEU A 15 2.81 -13.35 -14.07
N GLN A 16 1.66 -13.37 -13.37
CA GLN A 16 1.60 -13.71 -11.96
C GLN A 16 2.06 -15.15 -11.71
N SER A 17 1.58 -16.09 -12.50
CA SER A 17 1.99 -17.50 -12.43
C SER A 17 3.49 -17.70 -12.68
N VAL A 18 4.05 -16.99 -13.68
CA VAL A 18 5.50 -17.00 -13.95
C VAL A 18 6.28 -16.45 -12.74
N PHE A 19 5.82 -15.35 -12.14
CA PHE A 19 6.46 -14.78 -10.96
C PHE A 19 6.48 -15.77 -9.79
N GLU A 20 5.35 -16.40 -9.49
CA GLU A 20 5.23 -17.39 -8.40
C GLU A 20 6.16 -18.59 -8.67
N HIS A 21 6.21 -19.07 -9.91
CA HIS A 21 7.12 -20.16 -10.28
C HIS A 21 8.61 -19.78 -10.14
N LEU A 22 8.97 -18.54 -10.50
CA LEU A 22 10.34 -18.03 -10.31
C LEU A 22 10.71 -17.93 -8.84
N VAL A 23 9.76 -17.63 -7.96
CA VAL A 23 9.97 -17.64 -6.51
C VAL A 23 10.42 -19.03 -6.05
N ASP A 24 9.70 -20.08 -6.45
CA ASP A 24 10.04 -21.47 -6.07
C ASP A 24 11.36 -21.93 -6.69
N LEU A 25 11.58 -21.65 -7.97
CA LEU A 25 12.82 -22.01 -8.67
C LEU A 25 14.07 -21.34 -8.10
N THR A 26 13.93 -20.11 -7.61
CA THR A 26 15.07 -19.35 -7.07
C THR A 26 15.35 -19.64 -5.58
N GLU A 27 14.46 -20.32 -4.88
CA GLU A 27 14.66 -20.63 -3.45
C GLU A 27 15.93 -21.45 -3.20
N PRO A 28 16.21 -22.58 -3.90
CA PRO A 28 17.44 -23.32 -3.71
C PRO A 28 18.70 -22.50 -4.01
N ILE A 29 18.60 -21.56 -4.95
CA ILE A 29 19.73 -20.66 -5.29
C ILE A 29 19.97 -19.69 -4.12
N CYS A 30 18.93 -19.10 -3.56
CA CYS A 30 19.02 -18.23 -2.39
C CYS A 30 19.65 -18.96 -1.20
N GLN A 31 19.23 -20.21 -0.95
CA GLN A 31 19.78 -21.07 0.09
C GLN A 31 21.26 -21.37 -0.11
N ALA A 32 21.69 -21.59 -1.36
CA ALA A 32 23.08 -21.84 -1.70
C ALA A 32 23.98 -20.59 -1.56
N ILE A 33 23.43 -19.39 -1.75
CA ILE A 33 24.16 -18.13 -1.61
C ILE A 33 24.38 -17.80 -0.13
N ASP A 34 23.32 -17.77 0.67
CA ASP A 34 23.34 -17.45 2.10
C ASP A 34 22.06 -17.97 2.75
N SER A 35 22.13 -19.15 3.34
CA SER A 35 20.97 -19.81 3.95
C SER A 35 20.38 -19.01 5.12
N ALA A 36 21.20 -18.29 5.90
CA ALA A 36 20.72 -17.48 6.99
C ALA A 36 19.86 -16.30 6.49
N LYS A 37 20.25 -15.68 5.39
CA LYS A 37 19.47 -14.61 4.75
C LYS A 37 18.28 -15.16 3.96
N ALA A 38 18.42 -16.31 3.31
CA ALA A 38 17.30 -16.94 2.62
C ALA A 38 16.17 -17.32 3.59
N ASP A 39 16.52 -17.78 4.80
CA ASP A 39 15.59 -18.13 5.87
C ASP A 39 14.94 -16.91 6.59
N MET A 40 15.21 -15.68 6.13
CA MET A 40 14.52 -14.49 6.62
C MET A 40 13.30 -14.18 5.76
N THR A 41 12.22 -13.78 6.40
CA THR A 41 11.04 -13.17 5.74
C THR A 41 10.88 -11.76 6.25
N ILE A 42 10.95 -10.80 5.35
CA ILE A 42 10.86 -9.38 5.62
C ILE A 42 9.59 -8.87 4.95
N PHE A 43 8.70 -8.28 5.73
CA PHE A 43 7.48 -7.66 5.23
C PHE A 43 7.55 -6.14 5.38
N ASP A 44 7.15 -5.45 4.33
CA ASP A 44 6.92 -4.02 4.34
C ASP A 44 5.75 -3.66 3.43
N SER A 45 5.07 -2.56 3.71
CA SER A 45 4.01 -2.03 2.85
C SER A 45 4.37 -0.63 2.35
N SER A 46 3.89 -0.31 1.16
CA SER A 46 4.11 0.99 0.54
C SER A 46 2.92 1.34 -0.36
N GLY A 47 3.05 2.42 -1.12
CA GLY A 47 2.03 2.84 -2.08
C GLY A 47 2.64 3.32 -3.38
N ILE A 48 2.00 2.96 -4.48
CA ILE A 48 2.30 3.52 -5.79
C ILE A 48 1.44 4.77 -5.98
N GLU A 49 2.08 5.94 -6.04
CA GLU A 49 1.38 7.21 -6.25
C GLU A 49 0.61 7.20 -7.58
N ALA A 50 -0.68 7.48 -7.50
CA ALA A 50 -1.58 7.40 -8.63
C ALA A 50 -1.69 8.74 -9.38
N PHE A 51 -1.90 8.68 -10.68
CA PHE A 51 -2.18 9.85 -11.52
C PHE A 51 -3.66 10.26 -11.37
N VAL A 52 -3.98 10.90 -10.25
CA VAL A 52 -5.33 11.38 -9.92
C VAL A 52 -5.33 12.87 -9.62
N THR A 53 -6.52 13.49 -9.71
CA THR A 53 -6.68 14.94 -9.49
C THR A 53 -6.21 15.35 -8.10
N GLU A 54 -6.46 14.52 -7.11
CA GLU A 54 -6.15 14.74 -5.71
C GLU A 54 -4.63 14.84 -5.45
N ASN A 55 -3.81 14.14 -6.26
CA ASN A 55 -2.34 14.24 -6.22
C ASN A 55 -1.80 15.48 -6.96
N ASN A 56 -2.67 16.23 -7.65
CA ASN A 56 -2.21 17.45 -8.30
C ASN A 56 -1.94 18.55 -7.25
N PRO A 57 -0.72 19.11 -7.19
CA PRO A 57 -0.39 20.18 -6.24
C PRO A 57 -1.35 21.37 -6.27
N LYS A 58 -1.92 21.70 -7.44
CA LYS A 58 -2.91 22.77 -7.57
C LYS A 58 -4.22 22.46 -6.82
N TYR A 59 -4.61 21.20 -6.73
CA TYR A 59 -5.80 20.78 -6.01
C TYR A 59 -5.61 21.00 -4.50
N ALA A 60 -4.56 20.44 -3.91
CA ALA A 60 -4.25 20.61 -2.49
C ALA A 60 -4.02 22.08 -2.12
N ASN A 61 -3.26 22.84 -2.92
CA ASN A 61 -2.98 24.25 -2.69
C ASN A 61 -4.25 25.12 -2.68
N ARG A 62 -5.25 24.78 -3.49
CA ARG A 62 -6.56 25.46 -3.47
C ARG A 62 -7.23 25.32 -2.12
N ILE A 63 -7.28 24.11 -1.57
CA ILE A 63 -7.88 23.80 -0.25
C ILE A 63 -7.09 24.49 0.86
N ILE A 64 -5.76 24.40 0.84
CA ILE A 64 -4.89 25.06 1.83
C ILE A 64 -5.13 26.58 1.82
N LYS A 65 -5.26 27.21 0.65
CA LYS A 65 -5.54 28.64 0.53
C LYS A 65 -6.89 29.00 1.15
N GLN A 66 -7.93 28.21 0.92
CA GLN A 66 -9.25 28.40 1.52
C GLN A 66 -9.20 28.30 3.05
N LEU A 67 -8.50 27.29 3.57
CA LEU A 67 -8.36 27.07 5.01
C LEU A 67 -7.54 28.16 5.69
N LYS A 68 -6.48 28.69 5.05
CA LYS A 68 -5.73 29.85 5.54
C LYS A 68 -6.63 31.11 5.63
N ALA A 69 -7.45 31.35 4.62
CA ALA A 69 -8.37 32.47 4.61
C ALA A 69 -9.44 32.31 5.72
N TYR A 70 -9.98 31.10 5.88
CA TYR A 70 -10.92 30.77 6.93
C TYR A 70 -10.31 30.96 8.33
N ALA A 71 -9.14 30.40 8.60
CA ALA A 71 -8.44 30.56 9.88
C ALA A 71 -8.20 32.02 10.23
N LYS A 72 -7.77 32.84 9.24
CA LYS A 72 -7.59 34.28 9.42
C LYS A 72 -8.91 34.97 9.78
N SER A 73 -10.03 34.63 9.13
CA SER A 73 -11.35 35.22 9.40
C SER A 73 -11.89 34.85 10.79
N LYS A 74 -11.47 33.71 11.34
CA LYS A 74 -11.86 33.23 12.68
C LYS A 74 -10.87 33.60 13.79
N GLY A 75 -9.77 34.25 13.46
CA GLY A 75 -8.75 34.64 14.44
C GLY A 75 -8.01 33.46 15.06
N TYR A 76 -7.88 32.34 14.35
CA TYR A 76 -7.09 31.20 14.84
C TYR A 76 -5.64 31.59 15.07
N ASP A 77 -5.05 31.05 16.12
CA ASP A 77 -3.68 31.32 16.49
C ASP A 77 -2.68 30.52 15.63
N LYS A 78 -1.39 30.62 15.96
CA LYS A 78 -0.30 29.96 15.25
C LYS A 78 -0.26 28.42 15.45
N SER A 79 -1.09 27.88 16.34
CA SER A 79 -1.20 26.42 16.57
C SER A 79 -2.03 25.73 15.48
N TYR A 80 -2.85 26.50 14.74
CA TYR A 80 -3.62 25.97 13.62
C TYR A 80 -2.73 25.69 12.41
N ASP A 81 -2.62 24.42 12.04
CA ASP A 81 -1.89 23.98 10.84
C ASP A 81 -2.85 23.78 9.66
N PRO A 82 -2.89 24.73 8.70
CA PRO A 82 -3.77 24.63 7.54
C PRO A 82 -3.37 23.49 6.56
N TYR A 83 -2.15 22.99 6.62
CA TYR A 83 -1.71 21.86 5.81
C TYR A 83 -2.29 20.56 6.36
N LYS A 84 -2.13 20.33 7.67
CA LYS A 84 -2.74 19.18 8.34
C LYS A 84 -4.26 19.17 8.20
N ALA A 85 -4.90 20.35 8.37
CA ALA A 85 -6.34 20.51 8.20
C ALA A 85 -6.79 20.25 6.74
N ALA A 86 -5.99 20.63 5.74
CA ALA A 86 -6.30 20.37 4.34
C ALA A 86 -6.39 18.87 4.04
N TYR A 87 -5.45 18.08 4.53
CA TYR A 87 -5.49 16.63 4.33
C TYR A 87 -6.65 15.96 5.07
N GLY A 88 -6.99 16.46 6.27
CA GLY A 88 -8.21 16.03 6.97
C GLY A 88 -9.50 16.35 6.23
N ALA A 89 -9.54 17.48 5.50
CA ALA A 89 -10.69 17.91 4.71
C ALA A 89 -10.80 17.27 3.33
N MET A 90 -9.71 16.64 2.84
CA MET A 90 -9.72 15.90 1.57
C MET A 90 -10.38 14.52 1.75
N PRO A 91 -11.02 13.96 0.71
CA PRO A 91 -11.60 12.62 0.80
C PRO A 91 -10.52 11.57 1.09
N SER A 92 -10.90 10.45 1.72
CA SER A 92 -9.97 9.36 2.04
C SER A 92 -9.57 8.52 0.82
N TYR A 93 -10.24 8.72 -0.31
CA TYR A 93 -9.99 8.03 -1.57
C TYR A 93 -10.10 8.99 -2.77
N ALA A 94 -9.53 8.61 -3.89
CA ALA A 94 -9.60 9.39 -5.12
C ALA A 94 -10.97 9.22 -5.79
N SER A 95 -11.54 10.31 -6.29
CA SER A 95 -12.85 10.32 -6.97
C SER A 95 -12.89 9.43 -8.23
N ALA A 96 -11.75 9.29 -8.90
CA ALA A 96 -11.63 8.46 -10.10
C ALA A 96 -11.65 6.95 -9.80
N ASN A 97 -11.15 6.54 -8.62
CA ASN A 97 -11.13 5.14 -8.20
C ASN A 97 -11.06 5.05 -6.67
N PRO A 98 -12.09 4.50 -6.00
CA PRO A 98 -12.15 4.37 -4.54
C PRO A 98 -11.08 3.45 -3.92
N GLU A 99 -10.42 2.62 -4.70
CA GLU A 99 -9.30 1.78 -4.22
C GLU A 99 -8.01 2.58 -4.03
N ILE A 100 -7.90 3.75 -4.68
CA ILE A 100 -6.80 4.68 -4.49
C ILE A 100 -7.07 5.48 -3.22
N LYS A 101 -6.35 5.15 -2.16
CA LYS A 101 -6.54 5.71 -0.82
C LYS A 101 -5.50 6.77 -0.49
N GLN A 102 -5.90 7.72 0.36
CA GLN A 102 -4.96 8.67 0.94
C GLN A 102 -4.04 7.96 1.93
N LEU A 103 -2.74 8.17 1.78
CA LEU A 103 -1.70 7.61 2.64
C LEU A 103 -0.59 8.63 2.88
N TYR A 104 0.06 8.55 4.05
CA TYR A 104 1.26 9.33 4.33
C TYR A 104 2.49 8.47 4.03
N ILE A 105 3.21 8.78 2.97
CA ILE A 105 4.45 8.09 2.57
C ILE A 105 5.52 9.11 2.18
N ASN A 106 6.79 8.76 2.39
CA ASN A 106 7.93 9.60 2.01
C ASN A 106 7.83 11.06 2.50
N GLY A 107 7.20 11.28 3.66
CA GLY A 107 7.11 12.61 4.27
C GLY A 107 5.96 13.48 3.76
N HIS A 108 5.06 12.98 2.93
CA HIS A 108 3.90 13.73 2.44
C HIS A 108 2.65 12.85 2.30
N PHE A 109 1.49 13.49 2.27
CA PHE A 109 0.23 12.82 1.96
C PHE A 109 0.04 12.75 0.44
N CYS A 110 -0.32 11.56 -0.04
CA CYS A 110 -0.68 11.32 -1.43
C CYS A 110 -1.72 10.21 -1.55
N TYR A 111 -2.30 10.09 -2.75
CA TYR A 111 -3.27 9.07 -3.08
C TYR A 111 -2.58 7.95 -3.84
N VAL A 112 -2.64 6.75 -3.32
CA VAL A 112 -1.84 5.61 -3.75
C VAL A 112 -2.66 4.35 -3.92
N PHE A 113 -2.17 3.46 -4.77
CA PHE A 113 -2.45 2.03 -4.66
C PHE A 113 -1.53 1.44 -3.60
N LYS A 114 -2.10 1.00 -2.50
CA LYS A 114 -1.34 0.37 -1.42
C LYS A 114 -1.02 -1.08 -1.77
N PHE A 115 0.22 -1.49 -1.50
CA PHE A 115 0.68 -2.86 -1.69
C PHE A 115 1.62 -3.28 -0.57
N GLY A 116 1.78 -4.58 -0.39
CA GLY A 116 2.77 -5.16 0.51
C GLY A 116 3.74 -6.04 -0.27
N ILE A 117 4.98 -6.06 0.18
CA ILE A 117 6.04 -6.88 -0.38
C ILE A 117 6.58 -7.80 0.71
N VAL A 118 6.79 -9.05 0.35
CA VAL A 118 7.58 -10.00 1.14
C VAL A 118 8.90 -10.23 0.42
N THR A 119 10.02 -10.01 1.12
CA THR A 119 11.37 -10.32 0.61
C THR A 119 12.07 -11.29 1.55
N ASN A 120 13.12 -11.94 1.06
CA ASN A 120 14.09 -12.61 1.93
C ASN A 120 15.19 -11.62 2.35
N GLY A 121 16.11 -12.04 3.23
CA GLY A 121 17.23 -11.22 3.70
C GLY A 121 18.30 -10.90 2.62
N LEU A 122 18.21 -11.50 1.42
CA LEU A 122 18.99 -11.13 0.26
C LEU A 122 18.36 -9.96 -0.52
N GLY A 123 17.18 -9.49 -0.11
CA GLY A 123 16.42 -8.45 -0.81
C GLY A 123 15.66 -8.95 -2.05
N ILE A 124 15.53 -10.27 -2.23
CA ILE A 124 14.79 -10.85 -3.35
C ILE A 124 13.30 -10.85 -3.01
N ILE A 125 12.47 -10.29 -3.90
CA ILE A 125 11.01 -10.27 -3.74
C ILE A 125 10.49 -11.71 -3.87
N ARG A 126 9.70 -12.12 -2.87
CA ARG A 126 9.08 -13.46 -2.78
C ARG A 126 7.56 -13.41 -2.95
N HIS A 127 6.94 -12.27 -2.62
CA HIS A 127 5.50 -12.10 -2.75
C HIS A 127 5.15 -10.61 -2.87
N ILE A 128 4.06 -10.32 -3.60
CA ILE A 128 3.48 -8.99 -3.72
C ILE A 128 1.97 -9.13 -3.57
N SER A 129 1.37 -8.37 -2.66
CA SER A 129 -0.08 -8.25 -2.50
C SER A 129 -0.53 -6.82 -2.77
N PHE A 130 -1.54 -6.63 -3.61
CA PHE A 130 -2.23 -5.36 -3.75
C PHE A 130 -3.46 -5.35 -2.85
N TYR A 131 -3.56 -4.34 -1.98
CA TYR A 131 -4.64 -4.24 -0.99
C TYR A 131 -5.88 -3.56 -1.59
N ASN A 132 -6.40 -4.17 -2.64
CA ASN A 132 -7.61 -3.80 -3.34
C ASN A 132 -8.86 -4.43 -2.67
N LYS A 133 -10.03 -4.20 -3.27
CA LYS A 133 -11.29 -4.75 -2.78
C LYS A 133 -11.29 -6.28 -2.74
N ASP A 134 -10.70 -6.93 -3.75
CA ASP A 134 -10.67 -8.40 -3.84
C ASP A 134 -9.83 -9.00 -2.70
N PHE A 135 -8.70 -8.38 -2.37
CA PHE A 135 -7.89 -8.78 -1.21
C PHE A 135 -8.67 -8.65 0.10
N ILE A 136 -9.40 -7.55 0.28
CA ILE A 136 -10.21 -7.34 1.51
C ILE A 136 -11.35 -8.36 1.59
N VAL A 137 -12.01 -8.66 0.47
CA VAL A 137 -13.10 -9.66 0.43
C VAL A 137 -12.59 -11.07 0.74
N SER A 138 -11.38 -11.43 0.27
CA SER A 138 -10.76 -12.72 0.55
C SER A 138 -10.24 -12.86 2.00
N HIS A 139 -10.12 -11.74 2.72
CA HIS A 139 -9.65 -11.71 4.11
C HIS A 139 -10.67 -11.01 5.03
N PRO A 140 -11.81 -11.65 5.32
CA PRO A 140 -12.92 -11.04 6.08
C PRO A 140 -12.57 -10.64 7.52
N ASP A 141 -11.46 -11.14 8.05
CA ASP A 141 -10.94 -10.75 9.38
C ASP A 141 -10.34 -9.32 9.38
N ILE A 142 -10.10 -8.74 8.20
CA ILE A 142 -9.58 -7.38 8.10
C ILE A 142 -10.72 -6.38 8.37
N VAL A 143 -10.62 -5.68 9.50
CA VAL A 143 -11.53 -4.57 9.83
C VAL A 143 -11.00 -3.30 9.21
N VAL A 144 -11.73 -2.75 8.23
CA VAL A 144 -11.44 -1.45 7.62
C VAL A 144 -11.99 -0.34 8.50
N GLU A 145 -11.13 0.59 8.91
CA GLU A 145 -11.52 1.74 9.72
C GLU A 145 -12.20 2.80 8.88
N LYS A 146 -13.17 3.49 9.50
CA LYS A 146 -13.86 4.62 8.90
C LYS A 146 -13.16 5.94 9.23
N LYS A 147 -13.31 6.93 8.35
CA LYS A 147 -12.83 8.28 8.63
C LYS A 147 -13.69 8.93 9.70
N THR A 148 -13.07 9.59 10.68
CA THR A 148 -13.79 10.18 11.82
C THR A 148 -14.79 11.24 11.39
N ASP A 149 -14.41 12.10 10.44
CA ASP A 149 -15.25 13.23 9.98
C ASP A 149 -16.16 12.85 8.78
N SER A 150 -16.04 11.62 8.28
CA SER A 150 -16.83 11.11 7.15
C SER A 150 -17.02 9.59 7.33
N PRO A 151 -17.98 9.14 8.18
CA PRO A 151 -18.14 7.73 8.55
C PRO A 151 -18.47 6.80 7.37
N ASP A 152 -18.90 7.33 6.23
CA ASP A 152 -19.15 6.58 5.00
C ASP A 152 -17.86 6.26 4.22
N GLU A 153 -16.76 6.91 4.58
CA GLU A 153 -15.47 6.74 3.89
C GLU A 153 -14.56 5.76 4.63
N ASP A 154 -14.06 4.76 3.88
CA ASP A 154 -13.06 3.81 4.35
C ASP A 154 -11.66 4.43 4.31
N LYS A 155 -10.93 4.32 5.42
CA LYS A 155 -9.50 4.64 5.44
C LYS A 155 -8.68 3.57 4.71
N SER A 156 -7.42 3.89 4.40
CA SER A 156 -6.43 2.87 4.05
C SER A 156 -6.23 1.91 5.23
N VAL A 157 -6.15 0.61 4.95
CA VAL A 157 -5.94 -0.39 6.00
C VAL A 157 -4.55 -0.23 6.61
N HIS A 158 -4.47 -0.29 7.93
CA HIS A 158 -3.20 -0.17 8.66
C HIS A 158 -2.30 -1.40 8.42
N ASP A 159 -0.99 -1.20 8.36
CA ASP A 159 0.00 -2.22 8.01
C ASP A 159 -0.02 -3.41 8.96
N SER A 160 -0.22 -3.18 10.26
CA SER A 160 -0.36 -4.23 11.27
C SER A 160 -1.50 -5.22 11.00
N LYS A 161 -2.54 -4.77 10.27
CA LYS A 161 -3.68 -5.64 9.89
C LYS A 161 -3.44 -6.38 8.57
N LEU A 162 -2.43 -5.98 7.80
CA LEU A 162 -2.11 -6.54 6.49
C LEU A 162 -1.01 -7.60 6.55
N LEU A 163 -0.17 -7.58 7.57
CA LEU A 163 0.95 -8.49 7.75
C LEU A 163 0.50 -9.97 7.71
N VAL A 164 -0.40 -10.34 8.62
CA VAL A 164 -0.82 -11.75 8.75
C VAL A 164 -1.55 -12.26 7.52
N PRO A 165 -2.53 -11.54 6.93
CA PRO A 165 -3.16 -11.93 5.67
C PRO A 165 -2.16 -12.12 4.53
N THR A 166 -1.24 -11.17 4.34
CA THR A 166 -0.20 -11.26 3.29
C THR A 166 0.70 -12.48 3.47
N LEU A 167 1.13 -12.76 4.70
CA LEU A 167 1.95 -13.95 4.97
C LEU A 167 1.17 -15.25 4.79
N LYS A 168 -0.13 -15.29 5.11
CA LYS A 168 -0.99 -16.47 4.84
C LYS A 168 -1.04 -16.75 3.34
N ASP A 169 -1.26 -15.73 2.50
CA ASP A 169 -1.28 -15.87 1.05
C ASP A 169 0.08 -16.34 0.51
N PHE A 170 1.15 -15.74 1.00
CA PHE A 170 2.51 -16.12 0.62
C PHE A 170 2.80 -17.60 0.90
N PHE A 171 2.56 -18.07 2.13
CA PHE A 171 2.83 -19.46 2.48
C PHE A 171 1.85 -20.46 1.86
N ALA A 172 0.62 -20.05 1.56
CA ALA A 172 -0.32 -20.88 0.82
C ALA A 172 0.17 -21.15 -0.61
N LYS A 173 0.80 -20.14 -1.26
CA LYS A 173 1.37 -20.26 -2.60
C LYS A 173 2.72 -20.97 -2.63
N HIS A 174 3.52 -20.82 -1.60
CA HIS A 174 4.89 -21.33 -1.50
C HIS A 174 5.09 -22.24 -0.27
N PRO A 175 4.43 -23.39 -0.21
CA PRO A 175 4.42 -24.26 0.97
C PRO A 175 5.77 -24.88 1.31
N LEU A 176 6.74 -24.86 0.40
CA LEU A 176 8.09 -25.37 0.63
C LEU A 176 9.02 -24.32 1.26
N ILE A 177 8.63 -23.05 1.25
CA ILE A 177 9.38 -21.97 1.91
C ILE A 177 9.05 -21.98 3.40
N ASN A 178 10.06 -22.23 4.23
CA ASN A 178 9.91 -22.34 5.69
C ASN A 178 10.92 -21.44 6.41
N PRO A 179 10.68 -20.13 6.51
CA PRO A 179 11.61 -19.19 7.11
C PRO A 179 11.72 -19.39 8.62
N LYS A 180 12.89 -19.08 9.16
CA LYS A 180 13.20 -19.15 10.60
C LYS A 180 13.11 -17.80 11.29
N VAL A 181 13.20 -16.70 10.53
CA VAL A 181 13.23 -15.33 11.05
C VAL A 181 12.21 -14.47 10.32
N PHE A 182 11.39 -13.75 11.08
CA PHE A 182 10.45 -12.75 10.56
C PHE A 182 10.91 -11.37 11.01
N LEU A 183 11.00 -10.45 10.06
CA LEU A 183 11.30 -9.05 10.29
C LEU A 183 10.15 -8.19 9.76
N GLY A 184 9.68 -7.28 10.57
CA GLY A 184 8.70 -6.28 10.21
C GLY A 184 9.07 -4.96 10.86
N ASP A 185 8.58 -3.86 10.31
CA ASP A 185 8.70 -2.57 10.97
C ASP A 185 7.81 -2.56 12.22
N ALA A 186 8.31 -1.94 13.28
CA ALA A 186 7.53 -1.73 14.49
C ALA A 186 6.53 -0.61 14.21
N ALA A 187 5.26 -0.97 14.04
CA ALA A 187 4.14 -0.03 13.89
C ALA A 187 3.61 0.43 15.25
#